data_5f6554f4460556a27b8e02095ac8a29c
#
_entry.id   5f6554f4460556a27b8e02095ac8a29c
#
_cell.length_a   1.000
_cell.length_b   1.000
_cell.length_c   1.000
_cell.angle_alpha   90.00
_cell.angle_beta   90.00
_cell.angle_gamma   90.00
#
_symmetry.space_group_name_H-M   'P 1'
#
loop_
_entity.id
_entity.type
_entity.pdbx_description
1 polymer ?
#
loop_
_entity_poly.entity_id
_entity_poly.type
_entity_poly.pdbx_seq_one_letter_code
_entity_poly.pdbx_strand_id
1 'polypeptide(L)'
;MTRLRCASACALIFIAGVERVLIGSRATIGLHQPTATRGGSEKSRRCVTSPYSDGLAQIRRFLRWAIPDQADRVLEIILQTPCDSIEWVHGQQALDLAIATRLDSADIDVVGQTKR
;
A
#
# COMPACT_ATOMS: atom_id res chain seq x y z
N MET A 1 18.37 -12.38 4.12
CA MET A 1 16.91 -12.60 4.01
C MET A 1 16.26 -11.44 3.31
N THR A 2 15.43 -11.74 2.36
CA THR A 2 14.78 -10.73 1.55
C THR A 2 13.61 -10.09 2.29
N ARG A 3 13.54 -8.78 2.23
CA ARG A 3 12.41 -8.05 2.76
C ARG A 3 11.21 -8.21 1.83
N LEU A 4 10.04 -8.48 2.37
CA LEU A 4 8.82 -8.57 1.59
C LEU A 4 8.23 -7.18 1.43
N ARG A 5 8.12 -6.73 0.20
CA ARG A 5 7.64 -5.40 -0.12
C ARG A 5 6.55 -5.46 -1.18
N CYS A 6 5.55 -4.65 -0.98
CA CYS A 6 4.43 -4.54 -1.90
C CYS A 6 4.08 -3.06 -2.01
N ALA A 7 4.43 -2.45 -3.12
CA ALA A 7 4.28 -1.01 -3.28
C ALA A 7 3.46 -0.66 -4.51
N SER A 8 2.88 0.53 -4.51
CA SER A 8 2.17 1.08 -5.65
C SER A 8 0.99 0.20 -6.04
N ALA A 9 0.93 -0.28 -7.28
CA ALA A 9 -0.16 -1.15 -7.72
C ALA A 9 -0.28 -2.42 -6.87
N CYS A 10 0.86 -2.97 -6.43
CA CYS A 10 0.85 -4.13 -5.55
C CYS A 10 0.10 -3.83 -4.26
N ALA A 11 0.30 -2.64 -3.69
CA ALA A 11 -0.39 -2.24 -2.47
C ALA A 11 -1.91 -2.22 -2.68
N LEU A 12 -2.36 -1.70 -3.80
CA LEU A 12 -3.79 -1.66 -4.11
C LEU A 12 -4.37 -3.05 -4.30
N ILE A 13 -3.63 -3.93 -4.95
CA ILE A 13 -4.06 -5.32 -5.12
C ILE A 13 -4.17 -6.00 -3.76
N PHE A 14 -3.22 -5.77 -2.88
CA PHE A 14 -3.26 -6.32 -1.53
C PHE A 14 -4.50 -5.82 -0.77
N ILE A 15 -4.75 -4.51 -0.83
CA ILE A 15 -5.89 -3.92 -0.13
C ILE A 15 -7.23 -4.43 -0.67
N ALA A 16 -7.27 -4.87 -1.91
CA ALA A 16 -8.49 -5.41 -2.50
C ALA A 16 -8.93 -6.75 -1.91
N GLY A 17 -8.03 -7.45 -1.21
CA GLY A 17 -8.37 -8.74 -0.62
C GLY A 17 -9.29 -8.61 0.58
N VAL A 18 -10.12 -9.62 0.79
CA VAL A 18 -11.02 -9.67 1.93
C VAL A 18 -10.24 -9.92 3.21
N GLU A 19 -9.30 -10.82 3.16
CA GLU A 19 -8.40 -11.12 4.26
C GLU A 19 -7.00 -10.69 3.85
N ARG A 20 -6.40 -9.79 4.62
CA ARG A 20 -5.14 -9.18 4.26
C ARG A 20 -4.15 -9.41 5.39
N VAL A 21 -3.27 -10.37 5.20
CA VAL A 21 -2.36 -10.83 6.24
C VAL A 21 -0.94 -10.39 5.92
N LEU A 22 -0.31 -9.71 6.85
CA LEU A 22 1.12 -9.42 6.78
C LEU A 22 1.85 -10.43 7.65
N ILE A 23 2.76 -11.16 7.04
CA ILE A 23 3.50 -12.21 7.72
C ILE A 23 4.91 -11.73 7.97
N GLY A 24 5.27 -11.68 9.24
CA GLY A 24 6.59 -11.29 9.66
C GLY A 24 6.77 -9.80 9.81
N SER A 25 7.81 -9.42 10.55
CA SER A 25 8.09 -8.02 10.85
C SER A 25 8.62 -7.24 9.65
N ARG A 26 8.98 -7.94 8.58
CA ARG A 26 9.56 -7.31 7.39
C ARG A 26 8.59 -7.15 6.24
N ALA A 27 7.36 -7.59 6.41
CA ALA A 27 6.34 -7.39 5.39
C ALA A 27 5.86 -5.94 5.44
N THR A 28 5.98 -5.24 4.33
CA THR A 28 5.64 -3.82 4.26
C THR A 28 4.79 -3.53 3.03
N ILE A 29 3.92 -2.56 3.18
CA ILE A 29 3.07 -2.07 2.09
C ILE A 29 3.50 -0.63 1.81
N GLY A 30 3.80 -0.33 0.56
CA GLY A 30 4.29 0.97 0.17
C GLY A 30 3.22 1.82 -0.51
N LEU A 31 3.08 3.05 -0.05
CA LEU A 31 2.11 4.00 -0.56
C LEU A 31 2.83 5.23 -1.11
N HIS A 32 2.36 5.75 -2.22
CA HIS A 32 2.83 7.00 -2.77
C HIS A 32 1.87 7.50 -3.85
N GLN A 33 2.06 8.74 -4.26
CA GLN A 33 1.26 9.34 -5.31
C GLN A 33 1.43 8.57 -6.62
N PRO A 34 0.37 8.43 -7.41
CA PRO A 34 0.52 7.86 -8.74
C PRO A 34 1.32 8.78 -9.65
N THR A 35 1.90 8.21 -10.70
CA THR A 35 2.57 9.00 -11.73
C THR A 35 1.69 9.08 -12.95
N ALA A 36 1.78 10.20 -13.65
CA ALA A 36 1.19 10.38 -14.96
C ALA A 36 2.32 10.65 -15.96
N THR A 37 2.22 10.03 -17.13
CA THR A 37 3.21 10.21 -18.19
C THR A 37 2.55 10.87 -19.37
N ARG A 38 3.11 11.99 -19.80
CA ARG A 38 2.65 12.67 -21.02
C ARG A 38 3.47 12.15 -22.19
N GLY A 39 2.76 11.77 -23.24
CA GLY A 39 3.40 11.35 -24.46
C GLY A 39 4.24 10.09 -24.36
N GLY A 40 4.05 9.31 -23.30
CA GLY A 40 4.76 8.05 -23.13
C GLY A 40 6.22 8.15 -22.76
N SER A 41 6.72 9.35 -22.47
CA SER A 41 8.12 9.55 -22.13
C SER A 41 8.31 9.59 -20.62
N GLU A 42 9.32 8.89 -20.13
CA GLU A 42 9.67 8.96 -18.71
C GLU A 42 10.10 10.35 -18.28
N LYS A 43 10.67 11.13 -19.19
CA LYS A 43 11.11 12.48 -18.89
C LYS A 43 9.93 13.41 -18.57
N SER A 44 8.73 13.07 -19.01
CA SER A 44 7.55 13.85 -18.73
C SER A 44 6.69 13.26 -17.60
N ARG A 45 7.23 12.27 -16.88
CA ARG A 45 6.53 11.68 -15.75
C ARG A 45 6.41 12.68 -14.62
N ARG A 46 5.22 12.83 -14.09
CA ARG A 46 4.95 13.74 -12.99
C ARG A 46 4.09 13.05 -11.96
N CYS A 47 4.22 13.49 -10.72
CA CYS A 47 3.35 13.02 -9.66
C CYS A 47 1.95 13.59 -9.85
N VAL A 48 0.94 12.77 -9.58
CA VAL A 48 -0.44 13.22 -9.59
C VAL A 48 -0.76 13.68 -8.18
N THR A 49 -0.84 15.00 -7.99
CA THR A 49 -0.99 15.61 -6.69
C THR A 49 -2.39 16.15 -6.42
N SER A 50 -3.17 16.40 -7.45
CA SER A 50 -4.51 16.94 -7.25
C SER A 50 -5.48 15.85 -6.82
N PRO A 51 -6.19 16.04 -5.70
CA PRO A 51 -7.20 15.08 -5.26
C PRO A 51 -8.38 14.98 -6.21
N TYR A 52 -8.47 15.93 -7.16
CA TYR A 52 -9.55 15.96 -8.13
C TYR A 52 -9.15 15.35 -9.48
N SER A 53 -7.93 14.87 -9.62
CA SER A 53 -7.51 14.18 -10.83
C SER A 53 -8.27 12.88 -10.97
N ASP A 54 -8.44 12.41 -12.22
CA ASP A 54 -9.15 11.16 -12.45
C ASP A 54 -8.48 9.98 -11.78
N GLY A 55 -7.16 9.93 -11.80
CA GLY A 55 -6.41 8.84 -11.18
C GLY A 55 -6.64 8.77 -9.68
N LEU A 56 -6.56 9.92 -9.00
CA LEU A 56 -6.79 9.94 -7.56
C LEU A 56 -8.25 9.77 -7.20
N ALA A 57 -9.16 10.21 -8.05
CA ALA A 57 -10.58 9.96 -7.83
C ALA A 57 -10.90 8.46 -7.89
N GLN A 58 -10.26 7.73 -8.80
CA GLN A 58 -10.42 6.29 -8.88
C GLN A 58 -9.85 5.58 -7.66
N ILE A 59 -8.68 6.02 -7.20
CA ILE A 59 -8.08 5.46 -6.00
C ILE A 59 -8.96 5.70 -4.78
N ARG A 60 -9.50 6.92 -4.65
CA ARG A 60 -10.41 7.24 -3.57
C ARG A 60 -11.63 6.32 -3.58
N ARG A 61 -12.22 6.12 -4.73
CA ARG A 61 -13.39 5.28 -4.89
C ARG A 61 -13.08 3.84 -4.51
N PHE A 62 -11.93 3.35 -4.96
CA PHE A 62 -11.46 2.02 -4.62
C PHE A 62 -11.26 1.86 -3.11
N LEU A 63 -10.58 2.82 -2.48
CA LEU A 63 -10.32 2.75 -1.05
C LEU A 63 -11.62 2.79 -0.23
N ARG A 64 -12.57 3.60 -0.66
CA ARG A 64 -13.86 3.68 0.03
C ARG A 64 -14.66 2.39 -0.09
N TRP A 65 -14.46 1.67 -1.17
CA TRP A 65 -15.06 0.36 -1.33
C TRP A 65 -14.34 -0.69 -0.47
N ALA A 66 -13.03 -0.68 -0.47
CA ALA A 66 -12.22 -1.73 0.17
C ALA A 66 -12.06 -1.54 1.67
N ILE A 67 -11.82 -0.32 2.10
CA ILE A 67 -11.54 0.00 3.52
C ILE A 67 -12.24 1.30 3.90
N PRO A 68 -13.58 1.30 3.90
CA PRO A 68 -14.34 2.55 4.03
C PRO A 68 -14.01 3.37 5.27
N ASP A 69 -13.72 2.72 6.41
CA ASP A 69 -13.48 3.43 7.65
C ASP A 69 -12.16 4.18 7.66
N GLN A 70 -11.18 3.75 6.86
CA GLN A 70 -9.85 4.34 6.85
C GLN A 70 -9.45 4.90 5.49
N ALA A 71 -10.38 4.90 4.55
CA ALA A 71 -10.07 5.30 3.17
C ALA A 71 -9.45 6.70 3.09
N ASP A 72 -10.02 7.67 3.81
CA ASP A 72 -9.54 9.03 3.74
C ASP A 72 -8.18 9.19 4.37
N ARG A 73 -7.88 8.45 5.43
CA ARG A 73 -6.57 8.49 6.07
C ARG A 73 -5.49 7.90 5.15
N VAL A 74 -5.81 6.78 4.50
CA VAL A 74 -4.87 6.17 3.55
C VAL A 74 -4.66 7.09 2.36
N LEU A 75 -5.73 7.70 1.85
CA LEU A 75 -5.60 8.65 0.75
C LEU A 75 -4.74 9.84 1.13
N GLU A 76 -4.87 10.34 2.35
CA GLU A 76 -4.04 11.44 2.83
C GLU A 76 -2.56 11.05 2.82
N ILE A 77 -2.23 9.85 3.27
CA ILE A 77 -0.85 9.38 3.22
C ILE A 77 -0.34 9.34 1.79
N ILE A 78 -1.15 8.86 0.87
CA ILE A 78 -0.78 8.83 -0.54
C ILE A 78 -0.52 10.25 -1.07
N LEU A 79 -1.41 11.19 -0.74
CA LEU A 79 -1.27 12.56 -1.21
C LEU A 79 -0.04 13.26 -0.63
N GLN A 80 0.38 12.87 0.57
CA GLN A 80 1.55 13.45 1.22
C GLN A 80 2.87 12.80 0.82
N THR A 81 2.82 11.72 0.05
CA THR A 81 4.01 10.98 -0.33
C THR A 81 4.25 11.13 -1.83
N PRO A 82 5.27 11.89 -2.23
CA PRO A 82 5.58 12.07 -3.65
C PRO A 82 5.80 10.76 -4.39
N CYS A 83 5.58 10.78 -5.69
CA CYS A 83 5.67 9.57 -6.48
C CYS A 83 7.09 9.02 -6.62
N ASP A 84 8.09 9.80 -6.27
CA ASP A 84 9.48 9.36 -6.21
C ASP A 84 9.90 8.94 -4.81
N SER A 85 8.97 8.88 -3.89
CA SER A 85 9.18 8.41 -2.51
C SER A 85 8.18 7.32 -2.20
N ILE A 86 8.39 6.62 -1.10
CA ILE A 86 7.45 5.58 -0.68
C ILE A 86 7.31 5.65 0.83
N GLU A 87 6.08 5.71 1.29
CA GLU A 87 5.78 5.57 2.70
C GLU A 87 5.52 4.09 2.97
N TRP A 88 6.40 3.47 3.73
CA TRP A 88 6.29 2.05 4.06
C TRP A 88 5.47 1.86 5.32
N VAL A 89 4.42 1.09 5.19
CA VAL A 89 3.49 0.80 6.28
C VAL A 89 3.63 -0.65 6.67
N HIS A 90 3.74 -0.92 7.96
CA HIS A 90 3.86 -2.28 8.46
C HIS A 90 3.32 -2.36 9.89
N GLY A 91 3.19 -3.59 10.39
CA GLY A 91 2.83 -3.82 11.78
C GLY A 91 1.52 -3.19 12.19
N GLN A 92 1.51 -2.64 13.39
CA GLN A 92 0.29 -2.08 13.96
C GLN A 92 -0.27 -0.94 13.13
N GLN A 93 0.59 -0.15 12.49
CA GLN A 93 0.11 0.92 11.63
C GLN A 93 -0.75 0.39 10.49
N ALA A 94 -0.33 -0.74 9.90
CA ALA A 94 -1.10 -1.35 8.84
C ALA A 94 -2.48 -1.83 9.33
N LEU A 95 -2.54 -2.36 10.55
CA LEU A 95 -3.82 -2.72 11.15
C LEU A 95 -4.68 -1.50 11.41
N ASP A 96 -4.08 -0.45 11.97
CA ASP A 96 -4.83 0.76 12.33
C ASP A 96 -5.43 1.43 11.10
N LEU A 97 -4.76 1.32 9.96
CA LEU A 97 -5.24 1.87 8.70
C LEU A 97 -6.13 0.90 7.93
N ALA A 98 -6.42 -0.26 8.50
CA ALA A 98 -7.20 -1.31 7.86
C ALA A 98 -6.57 -1.84 6.56
N ILE A 99 -5.31 -1.49 6.31
CA ILE A 99 -4.56 -2.04 5.18
C ILE A 99 -4.35 -3.54 5.39
N ALA A 100 -4.03 -3.95 6.62
CA ALA A 100 -3.98 -5.34 6.98
C ALA A 100 -5.16 -5.67 7.89
N THR A 101 -5.65 -6.90 7.79
CA THR A 101 -6.69 -7.40 8.67
C THR A 101 -6.09 -8.22 9.81
N ARG A 102 -4.88 -8.73 9.61
CA ARG A 102 -4.22 -9.57 10.61
C ARG A 102 -2.71 -9.52 10.42
N LEU A 103 -1.99 -9.64 11.51
CA LEU A 103 -0.54 -9.80 11.51
C LEU A 103 -0.24 -11.21 11.99
N ASP A 104 0.60 -11.93 11.26
CA ASP A 104 1.02 -13.26 11.65
C ASP A 104 2.52 -13.27 11.93
N SER A 105 2.90 -14.14 12.84
CA SER A 105 4.30 -14.31 13.19
C SER A 105 5.07 -14.92 12.02
N ALA A 106 6.29 -14.44 11.82
CA ALA A 106 7.18 -14.97 10.80
C ALA A 106 8.00 -16.15 11.31
N ASP A 107 7.61 -16.75 12.40
CA ASP A 107 8.40 -17.78 13.04
C ASP A 107 8.19 -19.17 12.47
N ILE A 108 7.61 -19.23 11.29
CA ILE A 108 7.59 -20.46 10.52
C ILE A 108 8.92 -20.51 9.78
N ASP A 109 9.71 -21.53 10.04
CA ASP A 109 10.98 -21.64 9.33
C ASP A 109 10.75 -22.16 7.91
N VAL A 110 11.87 -22.17 7.16
CA VAL A 110 11.77 -22.45 5.73
C VAL A 110 11.37 -23.88 5.41
N VAL A 111 11.41 -24.76 6.37
CA VAL A 111 10.95 -26.14 6.18
C VAL A 111 9.55 -26.35 6.75
N GLY A 112 8.90 -25.27 7.10
CA GLY A 112 7.53 -25.33 7.57
C GLY A 112 7.41 -25.59 9.06
N GLN A 113 8.51 -25.64 9.77
CA GLN A 113 8.48 -25.82 11.21
C GLN A 113 8.18 -24.51 11.89
N THR A 114 7.37 -24.56 12.89
CA THR A 114 7.04 -23.35 13.64
C THR A 114 7.98 -23.25 14.83
N LYS A 115 8.58 -22.09 14.99
CA LYS A 115 9.39 -21.82 16.16
C LYS A 115 8.51 -21.54 17.36
N ARG A 116 8.92 -22.03 18.47
CA ARG A 116 8.17 -21.84 19.71
C ARG A 116 8.98 -21.06 20.71
#